data_5d49b3f61e162b9c0896e481adbe3089
#
_entry.id   5d49b3f61e162b9c0896e481adbe3089
#
_cell.length_a   1.000
_cell.length_b   1.000
_cell.length_c   1.000
_cell.angle_alpha   90.00
_cell.angle_beta   90.00
_cell.angle_gamma   90.00
#
_symmetry.space_group_name_H-M   'P 1'
#
loop_
_entity.id
_entity.type
_entity.pdbx_description
1 polymer ?
#
loop_
_entity_poly.entity_id
_entity_poly.type
_entity_poly.pdbx_seq_one_letter_code
_entity_poly.pdbx_strand_id
1 'polypeptide(L)'
;SPKLLAPLRVLRVESAKGGGYNVFARWKAAEPPPPSWSLRKPFVGTGTLAGAEGRELLVHTAQPPVLCTGFEGSVASVARNLFDLADGSEEAKGCLAGSPLLTDEDESTKVPGVFLVGPSIVHGELSFCFIYKFRQRFGVVADAICRRLGRDTKSAVDALRQMNMYLDDLKCCEGTCGNVC
;
A
#
# COMPACT_ATOMS: atom_id res chain seq x y z
N SER A 1 19.50 10.93 -16.08
CA SER A 1 18.20 10.38 -15.74
C SER A 1 18.34 9.39 -14.59
N PRO A 2 17.39 9.36 -13.66
CA PRO A 2 17.41 8.42 -12.54
C PRO A 2 17.38 6.98 -13.06
N LYS A 3 18.14 6.10 -12.41
CA LYS A 3 18.16 4.68 -12.75
C LYS A 3 17.33 3.93 -11.72
N LEU A 4 16.35 3.17 -12.19
CA LEU A 4 15.58 2.27 -11.36
C LEU A 4 16.35 0.96 -11.18
N LEU A 5 16.63 0.59 -9.93
CA LEU A 5 17.24 -0.69 -9.55
C LEU A 5 16.20 -1.56 -8.85
N ALA A 6 15.32 -2.17 -9.63
CA ALA A 6 14.31 -3.08 -9.10
C ALA A 6 14.40 -4.43 -9.84
N PRO A 7 14.12 -5.55 -9.21
CA PRO A 7 13.66 -5.73 -7.82
C PRO A 7 14.83 -5.98 -6.85
N LEU A 8 15.20 -4.97 -6.08
CA LEU A 8 16.22 -5.08 -5.03
C LEU A 8 15.57 -4.97 -3.64
N ARG A 9 16.02 -5.78 -2.71
CA ARG A 9 15.73 -5.62 -1.30
C ARG A 9 16.91 -4.96 -0.61
N VAL A 10 16.71 -3.78 -0.03
CA VAL A 10 17.70 -3.14 0.85
C VAL A 10 17.82 -3.97 2.12
N LEU A 11 19.04 -4.33 2.49
CA LEU A 11 19.34 -5.13 3.68
C LEU A 11 19.76 -4.25 4.86
N ARG A 12 20.66 -3.29 4.60
CA ARG A 12 21.16 -2.35 5.60
C ARG A 12 21.77 -1.12 4.93
N VAL A 13 21.92 -0.06 5.71
CA VAL A 13 22.60 1.18 5.33
C VAL A 13 23.63 1.49 6.42
N GLU A 14 24.85 1.82 6.02
CA GLU A 14 25.97 2.11 6.92
C GLU A 14 26.67 3.40 6.47
N SER A 15 27.24 4.15 7.41
CA SER A 15 28.11 5.27 7.08
C SER A 15 29.42 4.76 6.46
N ALA A 16 29.86 5.39 5.37
CA ALA A 16 31.10 5.03 4.71
C ALA A 16 32.30 5.75 5.33
N LYS A 17 33.44 5.06 5.46
CA LYS A 17 34.67 5.63 6.06
C LYS A 17 35.21 6.86 5.34
N GLY A 18 34.89 7.05 4.07
CA GLY A 18 35.28 8.21 3.25
C GLY A 18 34.22 9.29 3.13
N GLY A 19 33.14 9.25 3.92
CA GLY A 19 31.94 10.08 3.80
C GLY A 19 30.85 9.43 2.95
N GLY A 20 29.62 9.87 3.15
CA GLY A 20 28.45 9.28 2.50
C GLY A 20 27.99 7.99 3.15
N TYR A 21 27.25 7.17 2.40
CA TYR A 21 26.56 5.98 2.90
C TYR A 21 26.75 4.79 1.94
N ASN A 22 26.89 3.61 2.54
CA ASN A 22 26.90 2.34 1.85
C ASN A 22 25.53 1.69 2.01
N VAL A 23 24.83 1.45 0.90
CA VAL A 23 23.55 0.75 0.86
C VAL A 23 23.80 -0.66 0.36
N PHE A 24 23.54 -1.65 1.21
CA PHE A 24 23.63 -3.06 0.88
C PHE A 24 22.26 -3.57 0.47
N ALA A 25 22.17 -4.15 -0.69
CA ALA A 25 20.93 -4.66 -1.24
C ALA A 25 21.11 -6.05 -1.84
N ARG A 26 20.03 -6.83 -1.93
CA ARG A 26 20.02 -8.17 -2.51
C ARG A 26 19.05 -8.23 -3.67
N TRP A 27 19.45 -8.86 -4.75
CA TRP A 27 18.60 -9.13 -5.90
C TRP A 27 17.56 -10.20 -5.55
N LYS A 28 16.29 -9.94 -5.86
CA LYS A 28 15.16 -10.83 -5.53
C LYS A 28 14.65 -11.66 -6.70
N ALA A 29 14.97 -11.27 -7.94
CA ALA A 29 14.46 -11.97 -9.11
C ALA A 29 15.27 -13.24 -9.41
N ALA A 30 14.56 -14.28 -9.85
CA ALA A 30 15.18 -15.50 -10.35
C ALA A 30 15.88 -15.28 -11.71
N GLU A 31 15.45 -14.26 -12.47
CA GLU A 31 16.02 -13.90 -13.75
C GLU A 31 17.12 -12.83 -13.60
N PRO A 32 18.20 -12.90 -14.41
CA PRO A 32 19.20 -11.86 -14.41
C PRO A 32 18.60 -10.52 -14.88
N PRO A 33 19.12 -9.38 -14.38
CA PRO A 33 18.67 -8.08 -14.84
C PRO A 33 18.87 -7.94 -16.34
N PRO A 34 17.97 -7.21 -17.04
CA PRO A 34 18.09 -7.04 -18.48
C PRO A 34 19.44 -6.44 -18.87
N PRO A 35 20.03 -6.80 -20.01
CA PRO A 35 21.35 -6.33 -20.47
C PRO A 35 21.50 -4.81 -20.54
N SER A 36 20.38 -4.09 -20.72
CA SER A 36 20.33 -2.63 -20.67
C SER A 36 20.68 -2.03 -19.30
N TRP A 37 20.68 -2.85 -18.26
CA TRP A 37 21.05 -2.50 -16.90
C TRP A 37 22.54 -2.72 -16.62
N SER A 38 23.35 -2.91 -17.64
CA SER A 38 24.81 -2.87 -17.48
C SER A 38 25.15 -1.58 -16.75
N LEU A 39 25.59 -1.71 -15.50
CA LEU A 39 26.01 -0.62 -14.62
C LEU A 39 27.18 0.11 -15.27
N ARG A 40 26.86 1.07 -16.16
CA ARG A 40 27.86 2.01 -16.61
C ARG A 40 28.22 2.89 -15.41
N LYS A 41 29.54 2.90 -15.10
CA LYS A 41 30.12 3.83 -14.12
C LYS A 41 29.29 5.13 -13.99
N PRO A 42 28.86 5.55 -12.77
CA PRO A 42 29.69 5.56 -11.56
C PRO A 42 29.13 4.76 -10.39
N PHE A 43 28.51 3.61 -10.60
CA PHE A 43 28.30 2.73 -9.47
C PHE A 43 29.63 2.04 -9.17
N VAL A 44 30.28 2.49 -8.13
CA VAL A 44 31.41 1.78 -7.51
C VAL A 44 30.83 0.57 -6.78
N GLY A 45 30.25 -0.33 -7.54
CA GLY A 45 29.84 -1.62 -7.04
C GLY A 45 30.87 -2.63 -7.48
N THR A 46 31.62 -3.20 -6.59
CA THR A 46 32.52 -4.33 -6.84
C THR A 46 31.76 -5.64 -7.06
N GLY A 47 30.49 -5.57 -7.48
CA GLY A 47 29.66 -6.73 -7.73
C GLY A 47 29.16 -6.76 -9.18
N THR A 48 29.63 -7.72 -9.95
CA THR A 48 29.01 -8.08 -11.23
C THR A 48 27.60 -8.56 -10.96
N LEU A 49 26.57 -7.85 -11.47
CA LEU A 49 25.16 -8.26 -11.39
C LEU A 49 24.84 -9.48 -12.29
N ALA A 50 25.86 -10.13 -12.82
CA ALA A 50 25.72 -11.31 -13.64
C ALA A 50 25.38 -12.53 -12.76
N GLY A 51 24.12 -12.88 -12.75
CA GLY A 51 23.66 -14.24 -12.53
C GLY A 51 23.79 -14.79 -11.13
N ALA A 52 23.01 -14.28 -10.16
CA ALA A 52 22.55 -15.12 -9.08
C ALA A 52 21.54 -14.37 -8.19
N GLU A 53 20.37 -14.92 -8.08
CA GLU A 53 19.48 -14.77 -6.95
C GLU A 53 20.29 -14.83 -5.66
N GLY A 54 20.12 -13.83 -4.80
CA GLY A 54 20.81 -13.79 -3.50
C GLY A 54 22.16 -13.07 -3.45
N ARG A 55 22.73 -12.57 -4.54
CA ARG A 55 23.97 -11.76 -4.47
C ARG A 55 23.71 -10.39 -3.83
N GLU A 56 24.63 -9.99 -2.98
CA GLU A 56 24.61 -8.64 -2.40
C GLU A 56 25.21 -7.63 -3.39
N LEU A 57 24.54 -6.50 -3.51
CA LEU A 57 24.95 -5.33 -4.23
C LEU A 57 25.33 -4.24 -3.22
N LEU A 58 26.44 -3.57 -3.42
CA LEU A 58 26.84 -2.40 -2.67
C LEU A 58 26.68 -1.16 -3.55
N VAL A 59 25.87 -0.21 -3.08
CA VAL A 59 25.68 1.10 -3.71
C VAL A 59 26.21 2.16 -2.75
N HIS A 60 27.17 2.97 -3.19
CA HIS A 60 27.64 4.12 -2.44
C HIS A 60 26.87 5.38 -2.83
N THR A 61 26.40 6.16 -1.84
CA THR A 61 25.71 7.44 -2.03
C THR A 61 26.38 8.53 -1.21
N ALA A 62 26.54 9.73 -1.77
CA ALA A 62 27.09 10.87 -1.05
C ALA A 62 26.12 11.45 -0.02
N GLN A 63 24.82 11.32 -0.25
CA GLN A 63 23.73 11.82 0.60
C GLN A 63 23.02 10.64 1.28
N PRO A 64 22.36 10.86 2.44
CA PRO A 64 21.53 9.84 3.07
C PRO A 64 20.48 9.33 2.08
N PRO A 65 20.32 8.00 1.93
CA PRO A 65 19.24 7.47 1.11
C PRO A 65 17.89 7.77 1.76
N VAL A 66 16.92 8.13 0.91
CA VAL A 66 15.52 8.28 1.34
C VAL A 66 14.87 6.90 1.26
N LEU A 67 14.36 6.42 2.39
CA LEU A 67 13.68 5.13 2.48
C LEU A 67 12.17 5.33 2.37
N CYS A 68 11.61 4.93 1.23
CA CYS A 68 10.17 4.94 0.99
C CYS A 68 9.62 3.51 1.18
N THR A 69 9.70 3.00 2.41
CA THR A 69 9.34 1.62 2.75
C THR A 69 7.84 1.41 2.98
N GLY A 70 7.04 2.47 2.88
CA GLY A 70 5.63 2.47 3.26
C GLY A 70 5.44 2.46 4.78
N PHE A 71 4.22 2.23 5.20
CA PHE A 71 3.83 2.13 6.59
C PHE A 71 3.25 0.76 6.85
N GLU A 72 3.48 0.22 8.03
CA GLU A 72 2.72 -0.91 8.53
C GLU A 72 1.28 -0.45 8.80
N GLY A 73 0.29 -1.25 8.40
CA GLY A 73 -1.12 -0.89 8.57
C GLY A 73 -1.45 -0.64 10.04
N SER A 74 -1.80 0.61 10.38
CA SER A 74 -2.08 1.01 11.76
C SER A 74 -3.24 0.23 12.37
N VAL A 75 -4.25 -0.17 11.58
CA VAL A 75 -5.41 -0.94 12.07
C VAL A 75 -4.96 -2.29 12.61
N ALA A 76 -4.09 -3.02 11.91
CA ALA A 76 -3.60 -4.31 12.36
C ALA A 76 -2.75 -4.21 13.64
N SER A 77 -2.02 -3.11 13.85
CA SER A 77 -1.17 -2.91 15.02
C SER A 77 -1.91 -2.35 16.24
N VAL A 78 -2.84 -1.40 16.02
CA VAL A 78 -3.47 -0.63 17.11
C VAL A 78 -4.89 -1.09 17.42
N ALA A 79 -5.64 -1.56 16.42
CA ALA A 79 -7.07 -1.85 16.54
C ALA A 79 -7.44 -3.31 16.20
N ARG A 80 -6.48 -4.24 16.27
CA ARG A 80 -6.70 -5.66 15.97
C ARG A 80 -7.86 -6.31 16.76
N ASN A 81 -8.12 -5.84 17.96
CA ASN A 81 -9.22 -6.34 18.79
C ASN A 81 -10.60 -5.88 18.28
N LEU A 82 -10.67 -4.85 17.46
CA LEU A 82 -11.91 -4.27 16.91
C LEU A 82 -12.28 -4.81 15.54
N PHE A 83 -11.36 -5.45 14.83
CA PHE A 83 -11.56 -5.92 13.46
C PHE A 83 -11.09 -7.37 13.30
N ASP A 84 -11.81 -8.15 12.50
CA ASP A 84 -11.24 -9.34 11.88
C ASP A 84 -10.32 -8.88 10.75
N LEU A 85 -9.20 -9.57 10.58
CA LEU A 85 -8.21 -9.23 9.56
C LEU A 85 -8.21 -10.32 8.48
N ALA A 86 -8.03 -9.91 7.24
CA ALA A 86 -7.84 -10.85 6.16
C ALA A 86 -6.63 -11.74 6.43
N ASP A 87 -6.80 -13.06 6.31
CA ASP A 87 -5.71 -14.01 6.46
C ASP A 87 -4.63 -13.70 5.42
N GLY A 88 -3.36 -13.79 5.86
CA GLY A 88 -2.21 -13.55 4.98
C GLY A 88 -2.01 -14.67 3.95
N SER A 89 -3.09 -15.13 3.32
CA SER A 89 -3.03 -16.10 2.23
C SER A 89 -2.22 -15.53 1.05
N GLU A 90 -1.67 -16.42 0.24
CA GLU A 90 -0.88 -16.03 -0.96
C GLU A 90 -1.64 -15.07 -1.90
N GLU A 91 -2.97 -15.05 -1.82
CA GLU A 91 -3.84 -14.19 -2.62
C GLU A 91 -3.90 -12.75 -2.11
N ALA A 92 -3.69 -12.51 -0.81
CA ALA A 92 -3.66 -11.17 -0.21
C ALA A 92 -2.22 -10.63 -0.14
N LYS A 93 -1.59 -10.38 -1.28
CA LYS A 93 -0.22 -9.81 -1.35
C LYS A 93 -0.23 -8.29 -1.32
N GLY A 94 0.83 -7.69 -0.77
CA GLY A 94 1.02 -6.23 -0.78
C GLY A 94 0.11 -5.50 0.21
N CYS A 95 -0.62 -4.49 -0.27
CA CYS A 95 -1.48 -3.63 0.54
C CYS A 95 -2.70 -4.34 1.14
N LEU A 96 -3.04 -5.53 0.65
CA LEU A 96 -4.22 -6.29 1.08
C LEU A 96 -3.93 -7.20 2.28
N ALA A 97 -2.68 -7.57 2.51
CA ALA A 97 -2.30 -8.47 3.60
C ALA A 97 -2.56 -7.83 4.97
N GLY A 98 -3.36 -8.50 5.79
CA GLY A 98 -3.72 -8.02 7.12
C GLY A 98 -4.68 -6.83 7.12
N SER A 99 -5.40 -6.59 5.99
CA SER A 99 -6.44 -5.56 5.93
C SER A 99 -7.64 -5.96 6.79
N PRO A 100 -8.35 -4.98 7.38
CA PRO A 100 -9.56 -5.25 8.16
C PRO A 100 -10.70 -5.75 7.27
N LEU A 101 -11.45 -6.74 7.75
CA LEU A 101 -12.67 -7.21 7.10
C LEU A 101 -13.82 -6.27 7.47
N LEU A 102 -14.49 -5.74 6.46
CA LEU A 102 -15.51 -4.73 6.59
C LEU A 102 -16.78 -5.15 5.86
N THR A 103 -17.92 -4.63 6.33
CA THR A 103 -19.17 -4.67 5.58
C THR A 103 -19.14 -3.66 4.43
N ASP A 104 -20.11 -3.70 3.52
CA ASP A 104 -20.24 -2.74 2.42
C ASP A 104 -20.36 -1.27 2.90
N GLU A 105 -20.68 -1.06 4.18
CA GLU A 105 -20.77 0.26 4.82
C GLU A 105 -19.51 0.63 5.61
N ASP A 106 -18.40 -0.08 5.43
CA ASP A 106 -17.13 0.10 6.16
C ASP A 106 -17.24 -0.13 7.68
N GLU A 107 -18.22 -0.91 8.11
CA GLU A 107 -18.33 -1.35 9.51
C GLU A 107 -17.51 -2.61 9.74
N SER A 108 -16.96 -2.75 10.92
CA SER A 108 -16.28 -3.97 11.37
C SER A 108 -17.22 -5.17 11.33
N THR A 109 -16.76 -6.28 10.74
CA THR A 109 -17.46 -7.58 10.80
C THR A 109 -17.44 -8.18 12.21
N LYS A 110 -16.50 -7.74 13.06
CA LYS A 110 -16.28 -8.26 14.42
C LYS A 110 -17.05 -7.50 15.49
N VAL A 111 -17.05 -6.18 15.42
CA VAL A 111 -17.64 -5.32 16.47
C VAL A 111 -18.67 -4.38 15.85
N PRO A 112 -19.98 -4.62 16.06
CA PRO A 112 -21.03 -3.75 15.55
C PRO A 112 -20.88 -2.31 16.09
N GLY A 113 -21.15 -1.32 15.24
CA GLY A 113 -21.04 0.11 15.58
C GLY A 113 -19.64 0.69 15.45
N VAL A 114 -18.63 -0.12 15.12
CA VAL A 114 -17.27 0.33 14.83
C VAL A 114 -17.09 0.44 13.32
N PHE A 115 -16.77 1.62 12.84
CA PHE A 115 -16.56 1.91 11.42
C PHE A 115 -15.12 2.29 11.17
N LEU A 116 -14.63 1.96 9.97
CA LEU A 116 -13.32 2.37 9.51
C LEU A 116 -13.47 3.46 8.43
N VAL A 117 -12.65 4.50 8.54
CA VAL A 117 -12.53 5.54 7.51
C VAL A 117 -11.06 5.78 7.20
N GLY A 118 -10.76 6.11 5.94
CA GLY A 118 -9.40 6.47 5.55
C GLY A 118 -8.70 5.44 4.65
N PRO A 119 -7.37 5.49 4.56
CA PRO A 119 -6.62 4.75 3.54
C PRO A 119 -6.51 3.24 3.78
N SER A 120 -6.94 2.75 4.94
CA SER A 120 -6.91 1.31 5.25
C SER A 120 -8.18 0.55 4.86
N ILE A 121 -9.13 1.21 4.18
CA ILE A 121 -10.33 0.56 3.65
C ILE A 121 -9.95 -0.32 2.47
N VAL A 122 -10.38 -1.58 2.54
CA VAL A 122 -10.22 -2.58 1.48
C VAL A 122 -11.51 -3.39 1.35
N HIS A 123 -11.98 -3.59 0.12
CA HIS A 123 -13.10 -4.45 -0.23
C HIS A 123 -12.69 -5.40 -1.36
N GLY A 124 -12.49 -6.68 -1.04
CA GLY A 124 -11.96 -7.65 -1.98
C GLY A 124 -10.59 -7.21 -2.51
N GLU A 125 -10.47 -7.02 -3.82
CA GLU A 125 -9.24 -6.51 -4.46
C GLU A 125 -9.17 -4.97 -4.52
N LEU A 126 -10.22 -4.27 -4.10
CA LEU A 126 -10.28 -2.81 -4.17
C LEU A 126 -9.60 -2.19 -2.95
N SER A 127 -8.55 -1.42 -3.17
CA SER A 127 -7.88 -0.62 -2.14
C SER A 127 -8.24 0.85 -2.27
N PHE A 128 -8.61 1.46 -1.16
CA PHE A 128 -8.95 2.88 -1.05
C PHE A 128 -7.80 3.73 -0.50
N CYS A 129 -6.56 3.38 -0.79
CA CYS A 129 -5.36 3.99 -0.22
C CYS A 129 -5.14 5.48 -0.59
N PHE A 130 -5.80 5.99 -1.61
CA PHE A 130 -5.68 7.39 -2.03
C PHE A 130 -6.85 8.24 -1.54
N ILE A 131 -6.57 9.49 -1.15
CA ILE A 131 -7.57 10.40 -0.59
C ILE A 131 -8.77 10.62 -1.52
N TYR A 132 -8.59 10.69 -2.82
CA TYR A 132 -9.68 10.87 -3.78
C TYR A 132 -10.60 9.63 -3.84
N LYS A 133 -10.11 8.45 -3.42
CA LYS A 133 -10.90 7.23 -3.30
C LYS A 133 -11.60 7.14 -1.94
N PHE A 134 -10.83 7.13 -0.83
CA PHE A 134 -11.44 6.90 0.49
C PHE A 134 -12.34 8.03 0.96
N ARG A 135 -12.17 9.27 0.50
CA ARG A 135 -13.08 10.38 0.85
C ARG A 135 -14.53 10.13 0.44
N GLN A 136 -14.75 9.35 -0.63
CA GLN A 136 -16.10 9.00 -1.09
C GLN A 136 -16.80 8.01 -0.15
N ARG A 137 -16.05 7.34 0.72
CA ARG A 137 -16.56 6.42 1.72
C ARG A 137 -17.03 7.13 3.00
N PHE A 138 -16.57 8.35 3.26
CA PHE A 138 -17.02 9.12 4.44
C PHE A 138 -18.54 9.35 4.42
N GLY A 139 -19.12 9.62 3.25
CA GLY A 139 -20.56 9.78 3.09
C GLY A 139 -21.31 8.48 3.40
N VAL A 140 -20.78 7.33 2.97
CA VAL A 140 -21.37 6.01 3.20
C VAL A 140 -21.41 5.68 4.70
N VAL A 141 -20.30 5.87 5.39
CA VAL A 141 -20.23 5.66 6.85
C VAL A 141 -21.16 6.61 7.61
N ALA A 142 -21.16 7.89 7.25
CA ALA A 142 -22.03 8.88 7.88
C ALA A 142 -23.52 8.55 7.68
N ASP A 143 -23.89 8.13 6.47
CA ASP A 143 -25.25 7.67 6.15
C ASP A 143 -25.63 6.45 6.98
N ALA A 144 -24.77 5.43 7.05
CA ALA A 144 -25.03 4.23 7.84
C ALA A 144 -25.27 4.54 9.31
N ILE A 145 -24.45 5.39 9.90
CA ILE A 145 -24.59 5.83 11.30
C ILE A 145 -25.90 6.60 11.50
N CYS A 146 -26.20 7.57 10.62
CA CYS A 146 -27.39 8.40 10.73
C CYS A 146 -28.68 7.58 10.57
N ARG A 147 -28.74 6.63 9.65
CA ARG A 147 -29.89 5.73 9.47
C ARG A 147 -30.13 4.86 10.72
N ARG A 148 -29.09 4.38 11.37
CA ARG A 148 -29.20 3.62 12.65
C ARG A 148 -29.75 4.49 13.79
N LEU A 149 -29.50 5.79 13.73
CA LEU A 149 -30.04 6.76 14.67
C LEU A 149 -31.45 7.25 14.29
N GLY A 150 -32.10 6.62 13.31
CA GLY A 150 -33.44 6.95 12.85
C GLY A 150 -33.52 8.28 12.07
N ARG A 151 -32.42 8.76 11.51
CA ARG A 151 -32.37 10.00 10.74
C ARG A 151 -32.61 9.75 9.26
N ASP A 152 -33.39 10.60 8.61
CA ASP A 152 -33.53 10.62 7.16
C ASP A 152 -32.30 11.29 6.53
N THR A 153 -31.62 10.55 5.69
CA THR A 153 -30.36 10.96 5.03
C THR A 153 -30.51 11.14 3.52
N LYS A 154 -31.70 10.86 2.97
CA LYS A 154 -31.91 10.78 1.52
C LYS A 154 -31.41 12.01 0.78
N SER A 155 -31.80 13.21 1.21
CA SER A 155 -31.42 14.45 0.53
C SER A 155 -29.91 14.73 0.62
N ALA A 156 -29.27 14.38 1.76
CA ALA A 156 -27.84 14.53 1.92
C ALA A 156 -27.07 13.54 1.04
N VAL A 157 -27.50 12.28 0.95
CA VAL A 157 -26.90 11.27 0.08
C VAL A 157 -27.03 11.68 -1.39
N ASP A 158 -28.21 12.17 -1.83
CA ASP A 158 -28.41 12.63 -3.19
C ASP A 158 -27.47 13.80 -3.54
N ALA A 159 -27.27 14.74 -2.61
CA ALA A 159 -26.33 15.83 -2.79
C ALA A 159 -24.87 15.34 -2.86
N LEU A 160 -24.47 14.39 -2.02
CA LEU A 160 -23.13 13.80 -2.04
C LEU A 160 -22.86 13.03 -3.34
N ARG A 161 -23.84 12.31 -3.87
CA ARG A 161 -23.73 11.62 -5.17
C ARG A 161 -23.52 12.62 -6.32
N GLN A 162 -24.24 13.73 -6.33
CA GLN A 162 -24.04 14.81 -7.32
C GLN A 162 -22.64 15.41 -7.27
N MET A 163 -22.02 15.46 -6.08
CA MET A 163 -20.65 15.94 -5.89
C MET A 163 -19.59 14.87 -6.09
N ASN A 164 -19.95 13.66 -6.48
CA ASN A 164 -19.06 12.50 -6.56
C ASN A 164 -18.32 12.23 -5.23
N MET A 165 -19.04 12.33 -4.11
CA MET A 165 -18.55 12.15 -2.74
C MET A 165 -19.25 11.02 -2.00
N TYR A 166 -19.95 10.14 -2.72
CA TYR A 166 -20.66 8.98 -2.18
C TYR A 166 -20.49 7.79 -3.13
N LEU A 167 -19.75 6.79 -2.70
CA LEU A 167 -19.48 5.58 -3.47
C LEU A 167 -19.93 4.35 -2.68
N ASP A 168 -21.13 3.86 -2.96
CA ASP A 168 -21.72 2.66 -2.38
C ASP A 168 -21.70 1.45 -3.35
N ASP A 169 -21.62 1.69 -4.65
CA ASP A 169 -21.48 0.62 -5.64
C ASP A 169 -19.98 0.29 -5.88
N LEU A 170 -19.49 -0.73 -5.17
CA LEU A 170 -18.12 -1.19 -5.28
C LEU A 170 -17.84 -1.93 -6.60
N LYS A 171 -18.88 -2.46 -7.24
CA LYS A 171 -18.75 -3.24 -8.49
C LYS A 171 -18.33 -2.37 -9.68
N CYS A 172 -18.67 -1.08 -9.67
CA CYS A 172 -18.25 -0.18 -10.74
C CYS A 172 -16.72 -0.01 -10.83
N CYS A 173 -16.00 -0.33 -9.77
CA CYS A 173 -14.57 -0.19 -9.68
C CYS A 173 -13.79 -1.48 -10.02
N GLU A 174 -14.43 -2.65 -10.03
CA GLU A 174 -13.78 -3.95 -10.26
C GLU A 174 -13.12 -4.04 -11.64
N GLY A 175 -13.69 -3.37 -12.66
CA GLY A 175 -13.15 -3.37 -14.02
C GLY A 175 -12.07 -2.30 -14.32
N THR A 176 -11.93 -1.29 -13.46
CA THR A 176 -11.12 -0.10 -13.76
C THR A 176 -9.92 0.07 -12.84
N CYS A 177 -9.95 -0.53 -11.66
CA CYS A 177 -8.93 -0.37 -10.62
C CYS A 177 -8.06 -1.62 -10.41
N GLY A 178 -8.12 -2.60 -11.30
CA GLY A 178 -7.30 -3.81 -11.21
C GLY A 178 -5.83 -3.49 -10.97
N ASN A 179 -5.25 -4.04 -9.90
CA ASN A 179 -3.82 -4.15 -9.59
C ASN A 179 -2.96 -2.88 -9.67
N VAL A 180 -3.52 -1.68 -9.63
CA VAL A 180 -2.76 -0.43 -9.62
C VAL A 180 -2.87 0.23 -8.24
N CYS A 181 -2.02 -0.19 -7.35
CA CYS A 181 -1.54 0.60 -6.22
C CYS A 181 -0.19 1.21 -6.58
#